data_2411b30126f7718258c3fdd27a3cbe6b
#
_entry.id   2411b30126f7718258c3fdd27a3cbe6b
#
_cell.length_a   1.000
_cell.length_b   1.000
_cell.length_c   1.000
_cell.angle_alpha   90.00
_cell.angle_beta   90.00
_cell.angle_gamma   90.00
#
_symmetry.space_group_name_H-M   'P 1'
#
loop_
_entity.id
_entity.type
_entity.pdbx_description
1 polymer ?
#
loop_
_entity_poly.entity_id
_entity_poly.type
_entity_poly.pdbx_seq_one_letter_code
_entity_poly.pdbx_strand_id
1 'polypeptide(L)'
;APIINWYNIDKSDQFARYLGIFAKGKIGKLDYRLAANDPFQANEAKNITTNVSDYNPYCRSWSTAGYIHYEFLDEESNLLPFMVGTYLGTKKVFNIGVGFDHWKNGMWHRTSAGDTVTQDQLQLGADVFLDMPLSKRKDAVTFYGSYYNFNFGKDYVRSIGILNPADGGGVYRGNALPTIGTGQIFYGQVGYLLPEFKLKTRFQLYGAFSHARFVGLKNAANELVPVNTIDAGLNVFMAGHHSKITLNYRARPDFSNIESINYKNELTLQFMVYL
;
A
#
# COMPACT_ATOMS: atom_id res chain seq x y z
N ALA A 1 -0.31 -11.63 -0.65
CA ALA A 1 -0.17 -10.29 -0.11
C ALA A 1 -0.07 -10.38 1.41
N PRO A 2 0.87 -9.71 2.02
CA PRO A 2 0.97 -9.67 3.45
C PRO A 2 -0.26 -8.99 4.03
N ILE A 3 -0.49 -9.28 5.26
CA ILE A 3 -1.55 -8.85 6.10
C ILE A 3 -1.70 -7.35 6.07
N ILE A 4 -2.89 -6.90 5.77
CA ILE A 4 -3.26 -5.51 5.87
C ILE A 4 -3.25 -5.15 7.36
N ASN A 5 -2.41 -4.22 7.74
CA ASN A 5 -2.49 -3.59 9.04
C ASN A 5 -3.80 -2.80 9.09
N TRP A 6 -4.75 -3.29 9.86
CA TRP A 6 -5.98 -2.55 10.13
C TRP A 6 -5.65 -1.34 10.97
N TYR A 7 -6.05 -0.24 10.48
CA TYR A 7 -5.98 1.01 11.17
C TYR A 7 -7.20 1.18 12.06
N ASN A 8 -7.08 1.95 13.13
CA ASN A 8 -8.21 2.31 13.97
C ASN A 8 -9.35 2.87 13.10
N ILE A 9 -10.55 2.36 13.26
CA ILE A 9 -11.72 2.64 12.42
C ILE A 9 -11.92 4.14 12.17
N ASP A 10 -11.71 4.96 13.19
CA ASP A 10 -11.89 6.42 13.11
C ASP A 10 -10.90 7.09 12.12
N LYS A 11 -9.74 6.49 11.90
CA LYS A 11 -8.72 7.04 11.00
C LYS A 11 -8.71 6.36 9.63
N SER A 12 -9.19 5.13 9.51
CA SER A 12 -9.32 4.45 8.22
C SER A 12 -10.46 5.01 7.37
N ASP A 13 -11.52 5.49 7.98
CA ASP A 13 -12.65 6.10 7.28
C ASP A 13 -12.26 7.37 6.52
N GLN A 14 -11.18 8.03 6.90
CA GLN A 14 -10.64 9.18 6.17
C GLN A 14 -10.17 8.84 4.76
N PHE A 15 -9.82 7.59 4.50
CA PHE A 15 -9.29 7.14 3.22
C PHE A 15 -10.23 6.18 2.48
N ALA A 16 -11.22 5.63 3.16
CA ALA A 16 -12.02 4.52 2.64
C ALA A 16 -13.39 4.93 2.12
N ARG A 17 -13.91 6.09 2.53
CA ARG A 17 -15.27 6.51 2.21
C ARG A 17 -15.31 7.97 1.78
N TYR A 18 -15.32 8.18 0.48
CA TYR A 18 -15.54 9.49 -0.11
C TYR A 18 -16.89 9.54 -0.82
N LEU A 19 -17.57 10.66 -0.71
CA LEU A 19 -18.67 10.98 -1.62
C LEU A 19 -18.06 11.48 -2.92
N GLY A 20 -18.46 10.90 -4.05
CA GLY A 20 -17.87 11.31 -5.32
C GLY A 20 -18.47 10.63 -6.50
N ILE A 21 -17.90 10.92 -7.65
CA ILE A 21 -18.24 10.34 -8.94
C ILE A 21 -17.05 9.53 -9.43
N PHE A 22 -17.28 8.33 -9.91
CA PHE A 22 -16.23 7.52 -10.50
C PHE A 22 -16.66 6.95 -11.85
N ALA A 23 -15.67 6.74 -12.71
CA ALA A 23 -15.82 6.03 -13.97
C ALA A 23 -14.77 4.91 -14.05
N LYS A 24 -15.18 3.74 -14.49
CA LYS A 24 -14.28 2.64 -14.81
C LYS A 24 -14.71 1.96 -16.09
N GLY A 25 -13.76 1.43 -16.84
CA GLY A 25 -14.05 0.74 -18.10
C GLY A 25 -12.81 0.19 -18.73
N LYS A 26 -13.00 -0.42 -19.90
CA LYS A 26 -11.94 -0.89 -20.77
C LYS A 26 -12.10 -0.33 -22.17
N ILE A 27 -10.99 0.02 -22.80
CA ILE A 27 -10.89 0.37 -24.22
C ILE A 27 -9.83 -0.55 -24.83
N GLY A 28 -10.27 -1.64 -25.44
CA GLY A 28 -9.37 -2.71 -25.83
C GLY A 28 -8.66 -3.27 -24.59
N LYS A 29 -7.33 -3.29 -24.63
CA LYS A 29 -6.45 -3.76 -23.53
C LYS A 29 -6.14 -2.69 -22.47
N LEU A 30 -6.69 -1.51 -22.59
CA LEU A 30 -6.51 -0.42 -21.62
C LEU A 30 -7.65 -0.44 -20.61
N ASP A 31 -7.36 -0.73 -19.34
CA ASP A 31 -8.31 -0.59 -18.22
C ASP A 31 -8.10 0.78 -17.56
N TYR A 32 -9.19 1.48 -17.23
CA TYR A 32 -9.13 2.77 -16.56
C TYR A 32 -10.11 2.85 -15.41
N ARG A 33 -9.71 3.57 -14.38
CA ARG A 33 -10.50 3.90 -13.19
C ARG A 33 -10.18 5.34 -12.81
N LEU A 34 -11.19 6.19 -12.80
CA LEU A 34 -11.08 7.62 -12.51
C LEU A 34 -12.11 7.99 -11.45
N ALA A 35 -11.76 8.86 -10.55
CA ALA A 35 -12.66 9.35 -9.51
C ALA A 35 -12.45 10.84 -9.28
N ALA A 36 -13.53 11.52 -8.96
CA ALA A 36 -13.53 12.85 -8.38
C ALA A 36 -14.34 12.78 -7.08
N ASN A 37 -13.74 13.14 -5.97
CA ASN A 37 -14.29 12.92 -4.65
C ASN A 37 -14.34 14.21 -3.84
N ASP A 38 -15.34 14.31 -2.97
CA ASP A 38 -15.34 15.23 -1.84
C ASP A 38 -14.62 14.54 -0.67
N PRO A 39 -13.38 14.92 -0.34
CA PRO A 39 -12.59 14.20 0.63
C PRO A 39 -13.17 14.36 2.03
N PHE A 40 -13.14 13.26 2.80
CA PHE A 40 -13.51 13.31 4.20
C PHE A 40 -12.53 14.20 4.98
N GLN A 41 -13.07 15.15 5.73
CA GLN A 41 -12.28 16.07 6.52
C GLN A 41 -12.25 15.63 7.98
N ALA A 42 -11.05 15.32 8.47
CA ALA A 42 -10.86 14.99 9.87
C ALA A 42 -11.14 16.20 10.76
N ASN A 43 -12.07 16.07 11.68
CA ASN A 43 -12.33 17.12 12.67
C ASN A 43 -11.16 17.36 13.65
N GLU A 44 -10.18 16.46 13.68
CA GLU A 44 -9.07 16.47 14.63
C GLU A 44 -7.89 17.37 14.24
N ALA A 45 -7.78 17.74 12.97
CA ALA A 45 -6.66 18.56 12.47
C ALA A 45 -6.75 20.05 12.83
N LYS A 46 -7.24 20.39 14.02
CA LYS A 46 -7.31 21.79 14.46
C LYS A 46 -5.96 22.36 14.91
N ASN A 47 -5.00 21.50 15.22
CA ASN A 47 -3.68 21.93 15.70
C ASN A 47 -2.68 21.84 14.55
N ILE A 48 -2.51 22.98 13.87
CA ILE A 48 -1.49 23.12 12.85
C ILE A 48 -0.10 23.03 13.49
N THR A 49 0.74 22.13 12.98
CA THR A 49 2.08 21.89 13.49
C THR A 49 3.11 22.78 12.77
N THR A 50 4.12 23.24 13.51
CA THR A 50 5.20 24.03 12.92
C THR A 50 6.15 23.13 12.14
N ASN A 51 6.37 23.46 10.87
CA ASN A 51 7.25 22.79 9.94
C ASN A 51 6.90 21.31 9.61
N VAL A 52 5.76 20.79 10.05
CA VAL A 52 5.27 19.46 9.67
C VAL A 52 3.86 19.59 9.13
N SER A 53 3.64 19.08 7.92
CA SER A 53 2.34 19.14 7.28
C SER A 53 1.34 18.17 7.90
N ASP A 54 0.07 18.56 7.88
CA ASP A 54 -1.07 17.73 8.21
C ASP A 54 -2.23 18.04 7.25
N TYR A 55 -3.30 17.29 7.30
CA TYR A 55 -4.48 17.53 6.49
C TYR A 55 -5.12 18.88 6.83
N ASN A 56 -5.44 19.64 5.78
CA ASN A 56 -6.09 20.94 5.92
C ASN A 56 -7.61 20.77 6.16
N PRO A 57 -8.12 20.99 7.38
CA PRO A 57 -9.54 20.76 7.69
C PRO A 57 -10.46 21.82 7.06
N TYR A 58 -9.91 22.90 6.55
CA TYR A 58 -10.66 23.97 5.88
C TYR A 58 -10.65 23.85 4.36
N CYS A 59 -9.94 22.85 3.82
CA CYS A 59 -9.95 22.62 2.38
C CYS A 59 -11.35 22.16 1.94
N ARG A 60 -11.85 22.77 0.87
CA ARG A 60 -13.16 22.47 0.26
C ARG A 60 -13.05 22.04 -1.21
N SER A 61 -11.83 21.88 -1.69
CA SER A 61 -11.60 21.41 -3.06
C SER A 61 -11.85 19.91 -3.16
N TRP A 62 -12.34 19.47 -4.30
CA TRP A 62 -12.45 18.06 -4.62
C TRP A 62 -11.05 17.47 -4.86
N SER A 63 -10.89 16.22 -4.49
CA SER A 63 -9.74 15.41 -4.91
C SER A 63 -10.05 14.67 -6.20
N THR A 64 -9.01 14.38 -6.97
CA THR A 64 -9.08 13.58 -8.18
C THR A 64 -8.11 12.42 -8.08
N ALA A 65 -8.55 11.23 -8.43
CA ALA A 65 -7.72 10.03 -8.44
C ALA A 65 -7.92 9.24 -9.72
N GLY A 66 -6.87 8.56 -10.15
CA GLY A 66 -6.95 7.72 -11.33
C GLY A 66 -5.95 6.58 -11.30
N TYR A 67 -6.33 5.49 -11.93
CA TYR A 67 -5.45 4.37 -12.21
C TYR A 67 -5.74 3.84 -13.61
N ILE A 68 -4.70 3.66 -14.39
CA ILE A 68 -4.78 3.16 -15.76
C ILE A 68 -3.72 2.07 -15.89
N HIS A 69 -4.11 0.91 -16.43
CA HIS A 69 -3.14 -0.13 -16.76
C HIS A 69 -3.38 -0.71 -18.15
N TYR A 70 -2.32 -1.20 -18.76
CA TYR A 70 -2.37 -1.87 -20.06
C TYR A 70 -2.09 -3.36 -19.91
N GLU A 71 -2.97 -4.20 -20.47
CA GLU A 71 -2.94 -5.66 -20.42
C GLU A 71 -2.26 -6.21 -21.67
N PHE A 72 -1.00 -6.63 -21.56
CA PHE A 72 -0.20 -7.08 -22.70
C PHE A 72 -0.58 -8.49 -23.18
N LEU A 73 -1.01 -9.36 -22.26
CA LEU A 73 -1.36 -10.76 -22.52
C LEU A 73 -2.87 -11.00 -22.35
N ASP A 74 -3.24 -11.95 -21.49
CA ASP A 74 -4.65 -12.27 -21.24
C ASP A 74 -5.31 -11.14 -20.42
N GLU A 75 -6.51 -10.75 -20.83
CA GLU A 75 -7.25 -9.68 -20.16
C GLU A 75 -7.75 -10.11 -18.78
N GLU A 76 -7.71 -9.21 -17.83
CA GLU A 76 -8.27 -9.39 -16.50
C GLU A 76 -9.70 -8.81 -16.40
N SER A 77 -10.50 -9.37 -15.52
CA SER A 77 -11.84 -8.84 -15.24
C SER A 77 -11.74 -7.56 -14.39
N ASN A 78 -12.44 -6.50 -14.78
CA ASN A 78 -12.57 -5.28 -13.98
C ASN A 78 -13.92 -5.16 -13.26
N LEU A 79 -14.68 -6.25 -13.14
CA LEU A 79 -15.98 -6.24 -12.45
C LEU A 79 -15.84 -5.90 -10.96
N LEU A 80 -14.85 -6.50 -10.31
CA LEU A 80 -14.57 -6.25 -8.90
C LEU A 80 -13.58 -5.07 -8.74
N PRO A 81 -13.61 -4.39 -7.59
CA PRO A 81 -12.69 -3.29 -7.33
C PRO A 81 -11.24 -3.76 -7.11
N PHE A 82 -11.04 -5.03 -6.78
CA PHE A 82 -9.73 -5.61 -6.50
C PHE A 82 -9.24 -6.47 -7.67
N MET A 83 -7.95 -6.41 -7.93
CA MET A 83 -7.29 -7.28 -8.90
C MET A 83 -6.95 -8.63 -8.26
N VAL A 84 -6.96 -9.67 -9.08
CA VAL A 84 -6.57 -11.02 -8.65
C VAL A 84 -5.06 -11.08 -8.50
N GLY A 85 -4.55 -11.53 -7.37
CA GLY A 85 -3.11 -11.59 -7.09
C GLY A 85 -2.39 -12.83 -7.66
N THR A 86 -3.11 -13.82 -8.17
CA THR A 86 -2.60 -14.97 -8.94
C THR A 86 -3.76 -15.71 -9.59
N TYR A 87 -3.54 -16.26 -10.75
CA TYR A 87 -4.51 -17.10 -11.50
C TYR A 87 -4.26 -18.60 -11.33
N LEU A 88 -3.38 -18.98 -10.41
CA LEU A 88 -3.05 -20.37 -10.07
C LEU A 88 -2.63 -21.22 -11.30
N GLY A 89 -1.90 -20.61 -12.22
CA GLY A 89 -1.40 -21.26 -13.43
C GLY A 89 -2.44 -21.44 -14.55
N THR A 90 -3.57 -20.72 -14.51
CA THR A 90 -4.64 -20.83 -15.51
C THR A 90 -4.66 -19.71 -16.54
N LYS A 91 -3.97 -18.59 -16.28
CA LYS A 91 -3.88 -17.43 -17.17
C LYS A 91 -2.44 -16.99 -17.33
N LYS A 92 -2.17 -16.28 -18.44
CA LYS A 92 -0.91 -15.57 -18.70
C LYS A 92 -1.20 -14.10 -18.62
N VAL A 93 -0.81 -13.46 -17.54
CA VAL A 93 -1.08 -12.04 -17.31
C VAL A 93 0.23 -11.27 -17.25
N PHE A 94 0.28 -10.14 -17.94
CA PHE A 94 1.34 -9.16 -17.83
C PHE A 94 0.75 -7.77 -18.02
N ASN A 95 0.80 -6.95 -16.96
CA ASN A 95 0.23 -5.62 -16.93
C ASN A 95 1.26 -4.61 -16.44
N ILE A 96 1.17 -3.39 -16.96
CA ILE A 96 1.89 -2.22 -16.45
C ILE A 96 0.83 -1.15 -16.17
N GLY A 97 0.87 -0.59 -14.97
CA GLY A 97 -0.07 0.39 -14.50
C GLY A 97 0.58 1.68 -14.00
N VAL A 98 -0.18 2.76 -14.05
CA VAL A 98 0.17 4.05 -13.46
C VAL A 98 -1.06 4.62 -12.75
N GLY A 99 -0.83 5.31 -11.64
CA GLY A 99 -1.90 5.93 -10.87
C GLY A 99 -1.49 7.25 -10.26
N PHE A 100 -2.50 8.04 -9.92
CA PHE A 100 -2.33 9.29 -9.22
C PHE A 100 -3.47 9.54 -8.24
N ASP A 101 -3.19 10.34 -7.22
CA ASP A 101 -4.18 10.98 -6.35
C ASP A 101 -3.73 12.41 -6.10
N HIS A 102 -4.60 13.38 -6.38
CA HIS A 102 -4.32 14.80 -6.24
C HIS A 102 -5.44 15.50 -5.50
N TRP A 103 -5.06 16.26 -4.48
CA TRP A 103 -5.97 17.10 -3.72
C TRP A 103 -5.39 18.51 -3.55
N LYS A 104 -5.98 19.48 -4.24
CA LYS A 104 -5.52 20.87 -4.24
C LYS A 104 -5.69 21.49 -2.85
N ASN A 105 -4.62 22.05 -2.28
CA ASN A 105 -4.58 22.67 -0.94
C ASN A 105 -5.01 21.71 0.18
N GLY A 106 -4.91 20.39 -0.04
CA GLY A 106 -5.34 19.38 0.92
C GLY A 106 -4.47 19.29 2.17
N MET A 107 -3.28 19.85 2.14
CA MET A 107 -2.32 19.83 3.23
C MET A 107 -1.99 21.25 3.70
N TRP A 108 -1.59 21.40 4.97
CA TRP A 108 -1.15 22.66 5.53
C TRP A 108 -0.09 22.48 6.61
N HIS A 109 0.67 23.51 6.90
CA HIS A 109 1.55 23.61 8.06
C HIS A 109 1.78 25.06 8.46
N ARG A 110 2.33 25.28 9.66
CA ARG A 110 2.82 26.58 10.09
C ARG A 110 4.30 26.69 9.82
N THR A 111 4.75 27.82 9.31
CA THR A 111 6.18 28.13 9.19
C THR A 111 6.79 28.49 10.53
N SER A 112 8.12 28.49 10.64
CA SER A 112 8.82 28.99 11.83
C SER A 112 8.55 30.48 12.11
N ALA A 113 8.15 31.27 11.10
CA ALA A 113 7.75 32.65 11.23
C ALA A 113 6.30 32.82 11.74
N GLY A 114 5.53 31.73 11.84
CA GLY A 114 4.15 31.74 12.30
C GLY A 114 3.10 31.78 11.20
N ASP A 115 3.51 31.91 9.92
CA ASP A 115 2.60 31.94 8.78
C ASP A 115 2.01 30.58 8.49
N THR A 116 0.76 30.54 8.06
CA THR A 116 0.10 29.32 7.58
C THR A 116 0.32 29.16 6.09
N VAL A 117 0.84 27.99 5.69
CA VAL A 117 1.06 27.61 4.29
C VAL A 117 0.19 26.41 3.97
N THR A 118 -0.55 26.50 2.86
CA THR A 118 -1.27 25.36 2.26
C THR A 118 -0.50 24.82 1.07
N GLN A 119 -0.65 23.54 0.81
CA GLN A 119 0.00 22.88 -0.33
C GLN A 119 -0.85 21.71 -0.82
N ASP A 120 -0.62 21.34 -2.06
CA ASP A 120 -1.32 20.22 -2.68
C ASP A 120 -0.81 18.89 -2.10
N GLN A 121 -1.73 17.94 -1.94
CA GLN A 121 -1.38 16.54 -1.84
C GLN A 121 -1.26 15.97 -3.24
N LEU A 122 -0.18 15.28 -3.54
CA LEU A 122 0.02 14.57 -4.81
C LEU A 122 0.70 13.23 -4.56
N GLN A 123 0.06 12.18 -5.01
CA GLN A 123 0.58 10.82 -4.96
C GLN A 123 0.66 10.28 -6.38
N LEU A 124 1.80 9.77 -6.75
CA LEU A 124 2.03 9.12 -8.03
C LEU A 124 2.48 7.69 -7.78
N GLY A 125 2.01 6.76 -8.61
CA GLY A 125 2.40 5.37 -8.53
C GLY A 125 2.55 4.75 -9.91
N ALA A 126 3.44 3.77 -10.00
CA ALA A 126 3.55 2.88 -11.15
C ALA A 126 3.72 1.45 -10.65
N ASP A 127 3.16 0.50 -11.37
CA ASP A 127 3.30 -0.91 -11.03
C ASP A 127 3.45 -1.82 -12.25
N VAL A 128 3.94 -3.01 -11.99
CA VAL A 128 4.03 -4.11 -12.94
C VAL A 128 3.52 -5.39 -12.29
N PHE A 129 2.65 -6.10 -12.97
CA PHE A 129 2.14 -7.40 -12.55
C PHE A 129 2.38 -8.45 -13.62
N LEU A 130 2.93 -9.58 -13.20
CA LEU A 130 3.14 -10.77 -14.03
C LEU A 130 2.60 -11.99 -13.30
N ASP A 131 1.76 -12.79 -13.97
CA ASP A 131 1.39 -14.14 -13.52
C ASP A 131 1.45 -15.09 -14.70
N MET A 132 2.44 -15.98 -14.68
CA MET A 132 2.81 -16.77 -15.85
C MET A 132 2.90 -18.27 -15.51
N PRO A 133 2.06 -19.14 -16.11
CA PRO A 133 2.27 -20.57 -16.03
C PRO A 133 3.55 -20.98 -16.76
N LEU A 134 4.35 -21.85 -16.14
CA LEU A 134 5.65 -22.26 -16.65
C LEU A 134 5.60 -23.60 -17.37
N SER A 135 4.75 -24.53 -16.93
CA SER A 135 4.67 -25.85 -17.53
C SER A 135 3.23 -26.38 -17.66
N LYS A 136 3.09 -27.52 -18.34
CA LYS A 136 1.81 -28.24 -18.44
C LYS A 136 1.28 -28.74 -17.09
N ARG A 137 2.11 -28.74 -16.04
CA ARG A 137 1.73 -29.10 -14.67
C ARG A 137 1.16 -27.93 -13.89
N LYS A 138 0.86 -26.81 -14.55
CA LYS A 138 0.26 -25.59 -14.01
C LYS A 138 1.05 -24.96 -12.85
N ASP A 139 2.36 -25.20 -12.78
CA ASP A 139 3.22 -24.36 -11.97
C ASP A 139 3.30 -22.96 -12.57
N ALA A 140 3.46 -21.96 -11.73
CA ALA A 140 3.44 -20.57 -12.18
C ALA A 140 4.37 -19.69 -11.34
N VAL A 141 4.91 -18.68 -11.98
CA VAL A 141 5.57 -17.57 -11.31
C VAL A 141 4.66 -16.37 -11.29
N THR A 142 4.55 -15.74 -10.13
CA THR A 142 3.84 -14.48 -9.95
C THR A 142 4.86 -13.43 -9.51
N PHE A 143 4.86 -12.27 -10.15
CA PHE A 143 5.66 -11.11 -9.76
C PHE A 143 4.76 -9.89 -9.67
N TYR A 144 4.95 -9.09 -8.62
CA TYR A 144 4.38 -7.75 -8.50
C TYR A 144 5.45 -6.79 -8.02
N GLY A 145 5.62 -5.71 -8.75
CA GLY A 145 6.52 -4.62 -8.37
C GLY A 145 5.80 -3.29 -8.44
N SER A 146 6.07 -2.39 -7.48
CA SER A 146 5.49 -1.05 -7.51
C SER A 146 6.48 0.00 -6.98
N TYR A 147 6.34 1.19 -7.51
CA TYR A 147 7.02 2.40 -7.09
C TYR A 147 5.99 3.49 -6.81
N TYR A 148 6.14 4.17 -5.68
CA TYR A 148 5.32 5.31 -5.33
C TYR A 148 6.19 6.52 -5.01
N ASN A 149 5.73 7.69 -5.43
CA ASN A 149 6.23 8.99 -5.02
C ASN A 149 5.08 9.77 -4.38
N PHE A 150 5.15 9.97 -3.09
CA PHE A 150 4.11 10.62 -2.30
C PHE A 150 4.56 12.00 -1.86
N ASN A 151 3.69 12.99 -2.04
CA ASN A 151 3.82 14.32 -1.48
C ASN A 151 2.57 14.63 -0.63
N PHE A 152 2.71 14.49 0.66
CA PHE A 152 1.76 14.93 1.68
C PHE A 152 2.20 16.25 2.33
N GLY A 153 3.09 16.98 1.67
CA GLY A 153 3.65 18.20 2.21
C GLY A 153 4.89 17.99 3.09
N LYS A 154 5.30 19.08 3.72
CA LYS A 154 6.58 19.17 4.42
C LYS A 154 6.66 18.18 5.59
N ASP A 155 7.68 17.32 5.56
CA ASP A 155 8.07 16.39 6.62
C ASP A 155 6.94 15.49 7.17
N TYR A 156 5.85 15.30 6.40
CA TYR A 156 4.73 14.45 6.81
C TYR A 156 5.15 12.98 6.85
N VAL A 157 4.95 12.34 8.00
CA VAL A 157 5.14 10.90 8.20
C VAL A 157 4.07 10.38 9.15
N ARG A 158 3.49 9.23 8.83
CA ARG A 158 2.51 8.55 9.66
C ARG A 158 2.89 7.10 9.89
N SER A 159 2.92 6.71 11.16
CA SER A 159 3.13 5.34 11.57
C SER A 159 1.80 4.63 11.78
N ILE A 160 1.73 3.38 11.34
CA ILE A 160 0.54 2.54 11.42
C ILE A 160 0.94 1.22 12.06
N GLY A 161 0.10 0.70 12.96
CA GLY A 161 0.24 -0.60 13.58
C GLY A 161 -1.11 -1.21 13.92
N ILE A 162 -1.19 -2.53 14.00
CA ILE A 162 -2.41 -3.23 14.42
C ILE A 162 -2.68 -2.94 15.89
N LEU A 163 -3.87 -2.43 16.21
CA LEU A 163 -4.31 -2.09 17.57
C LEU A 163 -3.34 -1.16 18.33
N ASN A 164 -2.42 -0.54 17.62
CA ASN A 164 -1.43 0.36 18.19
C ASN A 164 -1.16 1.51 17.20
N PRO A 165 -2.16 2.37 16.95
CA PRO A 165 -1.95 3.54 16.13
C PRO A 165 -0.95 4.43 16.86
N ALA A 166 0.17 4.73 16.23
CA ALA A 166 1.04 5.78 16.71
C ALA A 166 0.32 7.10 16.47
N ASP A 167 0.08 7.86 17.53
CA ASP A 167 -0.32 9.24 17.39
C ASP A 167 0.78 9.97 16.59
N GLY A 168 0.40 10.89 15.71
CA GLY A 168 1.31 11.61 14.83
C GLY A 168 2.43 12.41 15.53
N GLY A 169 2.62 12.21 16.82
CA GLY A 169 3.65 12.79 17.66
C GLY A 169 5.01 12.08 17.66
N GLY A 170 5.26 11.18 16.74
CA GLY A 170 6.59 10.57 16.58
C GLY A 170 6.95 9.47 17.59
N VAL A 171 5.99 8.99 18.38
CA VAL A 171 6.24 7.89 19.30
C VAL A 171 5.90 6.57 18.61
N TYR A 172 6.93 5.82 18.27
CA TYR A 172 6.81 4.50 17.62
C TYR A 172 6.78 3.41 18.69
N ARG A 173 5.65 2.76 18.88
CA ARG A 173 5.48 1.72 19.91
C ARG A 173 4.92 0.44 19.32
N GLY A 174 5.27 -0.68 19.93
CA GLY A 174 4.75 -1.98 19.59
C GLY A 174 5.06 -2.38 18.13
N ASN A 175 4.03 -2.64 17.35
CA ASN A 175 4.12 -3.01 15.94
C ASN A 175 3.90 -1.83 14.97
N ALA A 176 3.79 -0.61 15.47
CA ALA A 176 3.67 0.58 14.64
C ALA A 176 4.97 0.84 13.87
N LEU A 177 4.80 1.22 12.60
CA LEU A 177 5.91 1.43 11.67
C LEU A 177 5.53 2.54 10.71
N PRO A 178 6.47 3.41 10.28
CA PRO A 178 6.20 4.43 9.28
C PRO A 178 5.79 3.77 7.95
N THR A 179 4.59 4.04 7.48
CA THR A 179 4.05 3.43 6.25
C THR A 179 3.58 4.43 5.23
N ILE A 180 3.28 5.67 5.65
CA ILE A 180 2.82 6.75 4.80
C ILE A 180 3.63 8.00 5.13
N GLY A 181 4.04 8.73 4.10
CA GLY A 181 4.78 9.97 4.29
C GLY A 181 5.18 10.59 2.96
N THR A 182 5.66 11.84 3.01
CA THR A 182 6.27 12.47 1.85
C THR A 182 7.59 11.78 1.54
N GLY A 183 7.69 11.16 0.36
CA GLY A 183 8.86 10.40 -0.02
C GLY A 183 8.59 9.32 -1.05
N GLN A 184 9.44 8.33 -1.10
CA GLN A 184 9.43 7.27 -2.11
C GLN A 184 9.29 5.91 -1.46
N ILE A 185 8.53 5.03 -2.11
CA ILE A 185 8.33 3.65 -1.68
C ILE A 185 8.56 2.73 -2.88
N PHE A 186 9.37 1.71 -2.68
CA PHE A 186 9.52 0.57 -3.58
C PHE A 186 8.97 -0.68 -2.90
N TYR A 187 8.19 -1.46 -3.64
CA TYR A 187 7.70 -2.75 -3.21
C TYR A 187 7.93 -3.78 -4.31
N GLY A 188 8.40 -4.95 -3.93
CA GLY A 188 8.54 -6.09 -4.82
C GLY A 188 8.10 -7.38 -4.15
N GLN A 189 7.38 -8.23 -4.88
CA GLN A 189 6.94 -9.54 -4.43
C GLN A 189 7.13 -10.56 -5.55
N VAL A 190 7.62 -11.74 -5.19
CA VAL A 190 7.69 -12.89 -6.08
C VAL A 190 7.03 -14.09 -5.42
N GLY A 191 6.29 -14.86 -6.20
CA GLY A 191 5.67 -16.11 -5.77
C GLY A 191 5.93 -17.23 -6.77
N TYR A 192 6.14 -18.44 -6.27
CA TYR A 192 6.22 -19.63 -7.08
C TYR A 192 5.16 -20.64 -6.66
N LEU A 193 4.18 -20.84 -7.52
CA LEU A 193 3.15 -21.85 -7.38
C LEU A 193 3.73 -23.20 -7.79
N LEU A 194 3.78 -24.15 -6.87
CA LEU A 194 4.31 -25.50 -7.12
C LEU A 194 3.46 -26.24 -8.18
N PRO A 195 4.07 -27.17 -8.92
CA PRO A 195 3.33 -28.01 -9.87
C PRO A 195 2.10 -28.65 -9.26
N GLU A 196 1.10 -28.91 -10.06
CA GLU A 196 -0.12 -29.60 -9.62
C GLU A 196 0.21 -31.04 -9.19
N PHE A 197 -0.14 -31.38 -7.96
CA PHE A 197 -0.07 -32.71 -7.41
C PHE A 197 -1.42 -33.43 -7.59
N LYS A 198 -1.50 -34.69 -7.21
CA LYS A 198 -2.78 -35.44 -7.18
C LYS A 198 -3.81 -34.87 -6.19
N LEU A 199 -3.35 -34.01 -5.30
CA LEU A 199 -4.20 -33.29 -4.33
C LEU A 199 -4.83 -32.07 -5.01
N LYS A 200 -6.08 -31.74 -4.66
CA LYS A 200 -6.75 -30.49 -5.12
C LYS A 200 -6.11 -29.22 -4.54
N THR A 201 -5.36 -29.37 -3.47
CA THR A 201 -4.67 -28.28 -2.77
C THR A 201 -3.46 -27.83 -3.58
N ARG A 202 -3.28 -26.50 -3.70
CA ARG A 202 -2.14 -25.86 -4.36
C ARG A 202 -1.28 -25.14 -3.32
N PHE A 203 0.02 -25.15 -3.54
CA PHE A 203 1.00 -24.52 -2.65
C PHE A 203 1.78 -23.45 -3.41
N GLN A 204 1.95 -22.29 -2.82
CA GLN A 204 2.75 -21.19 -3.37
C GLN A 204 3.70 -20.66 -2.31
N LEU A 205 4.99 -20.76 -2.58
CA LEU A 205 6.01 -20.05 -1.82
C LEU A 205 6.07 -18.61 -2.31
N TYR A 206 6.31 -17.66 -1.41
CA TYR A 206 6.49 -16.26 -1.80
C TYR A 206 7.49 -15.54 -0.92
N GLY A 207 8.08 -14.49 -1.48
CA GLY A 207 8.88 -13.51 -0.76
C GLY A 207 8.51 -12.11 -1.20
N ALA A 208 8.64 -11.14 -0.31
CA ALA A 208 8.42 -9.73 -0.62
C ALA A 208 9.44 -8.83 0.11
N PHE A 209 9.71 -7.70 -0.50
CA PHE A 209 10.57 -6.66 0.05
C PHE A 209 9.92 -5.29 -0.15
N SER A 210 9.96 -4.46 0.89
CA SER A 210 9.54 -3.08 0.82
C SER A 210 10.67 -2.17 1.31
N HIS A 211 10.90 -1.08 0.59
CA HIS A 211 11.85 -0.04 0.93
C HIS A 211 11.15 1.31 0.83
N ALA A 212 11.09 2.06 1.94
CA ALA A 212 10.54 3.40 1.95
C ALA A 212 11.55 4.40 2.51
N ARG A 213 11.55 5.61 1.96
CA ARG A 213 12.35 6.75 2.41
C ARG A 213 11.43 7.96 2.51
N PHE A 214 11.15 8.38 3.74
CA PHE A 214 10.29 9.53 4.02
C PHE A 214 11.15 10.73 4.48
N VAL A 215 10.90 11.90 3.91
CA VAL A 215 11.67 13.11 4.21
C VAL A 215 11.54 13.58 5.65
N GLY A 216 10.44 13.25 6.32
CA GLY A 216 10.21 13.55 7.74
C GLY A 216 10.79 12.52 8.71
N LEU A 217 11.35 11.40 8.24
CA LEU A 217 11.92 10.36 9.10
C LEU A 217 13.44 10.46 9.12
N LYS A 218 13.96 11.15 10.14
CA LYS A 218 15.39 11.48 10.26
C LYS A 218 15.92 11.13 11.64
N ASN A 219 17.19 10.75 11.68
CA ASN A 219 17.96 10.59 12.93
C ASN A 219 18.47 11.95 13.48
N ALA A 220 19.14 11.95 14.61
CA ALA A 220 19.69 13.15 15.22
C ALA A 220 20.77 13.85 14.36
N ALA A 221 21.43 13.12 13.46
CA ALA A 221 22.36 13.65 12.48
C ALA A 221 21.66 14.26 11.25
N ASN A 222 20.30 14.34 11.24
CA ASN A 222 19.47 14.82 10.13
C ASN A 222 19.57 13.95 8.86
N GLU A 223 19.96 12.68 8.99
CA GLU A 223 20.02 11.73 7.90
C GLU A 223 18.69 10.97 7.78
N LEU A 224 18.26 10.68 6.56
CA LEU A 224 17.03 9.92 6.31
C LEU A 224 17.19 8.47 6.77
N VAL A 225 16.26 8.00 7.58
CA VAL A 225 16.21 6.62 8.06
C VAL A 225 15.28 5.80 7.16
N PRO A 226 15.77 4.79 6.43
CA PRO A 226 14.93 3.98 5.56
C PRO A 226 14.06 3.01 6.35
N VAL A 227 12.88 2.71 5.82
CA VAL A 227 11.96 1.68 6.35
C VAL A 227 12.03 0.47 5.43
N ASN A 228 12.70 -0.58 5.87
CA ASN A 228 12.83 -1.83 5.11
C ASN A 228 12.03 -2.94 5.78
N THR A 229 11.20 -3.66 5.01
CA THR A 229 10.53 -4.87 5.50
C THR A 229 10.80 -6.04 4.56
N ILE A 230 10.96 -7.22 5.13
CA ILE A 230 11.14 -8.47 4.38
C ILE A 230 10.05 -9.43 4.83
N ASP A 231 9.35 -10.00 3.85
CA ASP A 231 8.35 -11.03 4.07
C ASP A 231 8.76 -12.31 3.33
N ALA A 232 8.49 -13.45 3.94
CA ALA A 232 8.56 -14.76 3.30
C ALA A 232 7.41 -15.64 3.80
N GLY A 233 6.84 -16.46 2.93
CA GLY A 233 5.70 -17.25 3.37
C GLY A 233 5.25 -18.33 2.42
N LEU A 234 4.21 -19.01 2.86
CA LEU A 234 3.55 -20.10 2.17
C LEU A 234 2.05 -19.83 2.10
N ASN A 235 1.51 -19.86 0.90
CA ASN A 235 0.07 -19.92 0.65
C ASN A 235 -0.35 -21.36 0.35
N VAL A 236 -1.40 -21.79 1.01
CA VAL A 236 -2.06 -23.09 0.80
C VAL A 236 -3.47 -22.82 0.30
N PHE A 237 -3.72 -23.06 -0.99
CA PHE A 237 -5.03 -22.88 -1.62
C PHE A 237 -5.76 -24.22 -1.60
N MET A 238 -6.79 -24.35 -0.75
CA MET A 238 -7.55 -25.59 -0.56
C MET A 238 -8.68 -25.73 -1.58
N ALA A 239 -9.34 -24.63 -1.94
CA ALA A 239 -10.41 -24.57 -2.95
C ALA A 239 -10.23 -23.32 -3.82
N GLY A 240 -9.10 -23.25 -4.55
CA GLY A 240 -8.74 -22.04 -5.29
C GLY A 240 -8.67 -20.83 -4.37
N HIS A 241 -9.30 -19.72 -4.79
CA HIS A 241 -9.35 -18.51 -3.97
C HIS A 241 -10.43 -18.51 -2.89
N HIS A 242 -11.36 -19.49 -2.90
CA HIS A 242 -12.44 -19.55 -1.92
C HIS A 242 -11.96 -19.98 -0.53
N SER A 243 -10.86 -20.71 -0.44
CA SER A 243 -10.32 -21.13 0.85
C SER A 243 -8.78 -21.15 0.78
N LYS A 244 -8.16 -20.32 1.63
CA LYS A 244 -6.71 -20.16 1.64
C LYS A 244 -6.19 -20.05 3.06
N ILE A 245 -5.06 -20.71 3.32
CA ILE A 245 -4.25 -20.50 4.53
C ILE A 245 -2.96 -19.81 4.09
N THR A 246 -2.54 -18.79 4.82
CA THR A 246 -1.26 -18.12 4.60
C THR A 246 -0.46 -18.16 5.89
N LEU A 247 0.74 -18.71 5.83
CA LEU A 247 1.77 -18.57 6.85
C LEU A 247 2.76 -17.51 6.38
N ASN A 248 2.92 -16.43 7.13
CA ASN A 248 3.83 -15.34 6.81
C ASN A 248 4.83 -15.11 7.94
N TYR A 249 6.09 -15.04 7.59
CA TYR A 249 7.17 -14.51 8.41
C TYR A 249 7.52 -13.12 7.91
N ARG A 250 7.64 -12.15 8.83
CA ARG A 250 8.05 -10.77 8.54
C ARG A 250 9.20 -10.36 9.46
N ALA A 251 10.27 -9.87 8.85
CA ALA A 251 11.27 -9.08 9.53
C ALA A 251 10.97 -7.59 9.29
N ARG A 252 10.67 -6.85 10.36
CA ARG A 252 10.38 -5.42 10.28
C ARG A 252 11.27 -4.60 11.21
N PRO A 253 11.58 -3.34 10.85
CA PRO A 253 12.35 -2.45 11.71
C PRO A 253 11.52 -2.04 12.94
N ASP A 254 12.19 -1.89 14.06
CA ASP A 254 11.65 -1.32 15.29
C ASP A 254 12.13 0.12 15.46
N PHE A 255 11.21 1.06 15.34
CA PHE A 255 11.46 2.49 15.46
C PHE A 255 11.37 3.03 16.90
N SER A 256 11.35 2.17 17.91
CA SER A 256 11.41 2.63 19.31
C SER A 256 12.67 3.43 19.62
N ASN A 257 13.76 3.20 18.86
CA ASN A 257 14.96 4.01 18.86
C ASN A 257 15.42 4.24 17.42
N ILE A 258 15.19 5.45 16.90
CA ILE A 258 15.53 5.82 15.52
C ILE A 258 17.03 5.90 15.26
N GLU A 259 17.85 6.06 16.29
CA GLU A 259 19.33 6.10 16.18
C GLU A 259 19.93 4.70 16.02
N SER A 260 19.19 3.66 16.39
CA SER A 260 19.65 2.26 16.32
C SER A 260 18.48 1.35 15.99
N ILE A 261 18.25 1.17 14.70
CA ILE A 261 17.13 0.34 14.21
C ILE A 261 17.46 -1.13 14.41
N ASN A 262 16.69 -1.79 15.25
CA ASN A 262 16.68 -3.23 15.41
C ASN A 262 15.55 -3.84 14.58
N TYR A 263 15.67 -5.12 14.22
CA TYR A 263 14.61 -5.84 13.53
C TYR A 263 13.84 -6.73 14.49
N LYS A 264 12.52 -6.71 14.38
CA LYS A 264 11.61 -7.64 15.06
C LYS A 264 11.03 -8.62 14.06
N ASN A 265 10.89 -9.86 14.53
CA ASN A 265 10.36 -10.95 13.74
C ASN A 265 8.89 -11.18 14.13
N GLU A 266 8.04 -11.30 13.14
CA GLU A 266 6.61 -11.56 13.30
C GLU A 266 6.24 -12.81 12.51
N LEU A 267 5.49 -13.71 13.15
CA LEU A 267 4.91 -14.87 12.48
C LEU A 267 3.39 -14.74 12.52
N THR A 268 2.78 -14.82 11.34
CA THR A 268 1.33 -14.70 11.22
C THR A 268 0.75 -15.88 10.46
N LEU A 269 -0.31 -16.46 11.04
CA LEU A 269 -1.15 -17.46 10.39
C LEU A 269 -2.51 -16.83 10.07
N GLN A 270 -2.86 -16.79 8.80
CA GLN A 270 -4.12 -16.21 8.31
C GLN A 270 -4.97 -17.28 7.62
N PHE A 271 -6.24 -17.31 7.97
CA PHE A 271 -7.26 -18.13 7.31
C PHE A 271 -8.19 -17.20 6.54
N MET A 272 -8.46 -17.53 5.30
CA MET A 272 -9.42 -16.83 4.45
C MET A 272 -10.41 -17.84 3.89
N VAL A 273 -11.69 -17.58 4.12
CA VAL A 273 -12.79 -18.32 3.50
C VAL A 273 -13.71 -17.29 2.84
N TYR A 274 -14.05 -17.56 1.59
CA TYR A 274 -15.00 -16.77 0.83
C TYR A 274 -16.17 -17.67 0.44
N LEU A 275 -17.36 -17.31 0.90
CA LEU A 275 -18.62 -18.06 0.71
C LEU A 275 -19.38 -17.55 -0.51
#